data_c31b6abd8f46251bab009849e09abd4e
#
_entry.id   c31b6abd8f46251bab009849e09abd4e
#
_cell.length_a   1.000
_cell.length_b   1.000
_cell.length_c   1.000
_cell.angle_alpha   90.00
_cell.angle_beta   90.00
_cell.angle_gamma   90.00
#
_symmetry.space_group_name_H-M   'P 1'
#
loop_
_entity.id
_entity.type
_entity.pdbx_description
1 polymer ?
#
loop_
_entity_poly.entity_id
_entity_poly.type
_entity_poly.pdbx_seq_one_letter_code
_entity_poly.pdbx_strand_id
1 'polypeptide(L)'
;MLFELLKYRYIRIHPFEDGNGRIARLLVNYILTRHDYPMIVVRSRNKGEYLEALHAADLFVGNIPSDGAHASLQEIRPFVQYFKRLVAHEVYTNVCFLTEHNENLWWYDGEKVEFRSSNYSKILMLMMTEPVLTLEHIQQELGINMSAVKKLVNLLQDKHYIERGSTDGSWRVFITPSM
;
A
#
# COMPACT_ATOMS: atom_id res chain seq x y z
N MET A 1 -20.27 6.04 0.94
CA MET A 1 -21.25 5.86 -0.18
C MET A 1 -21.31 7.02 -1.17
N LEU A 2 -21.02 8.26 -0.77
CA LEU A 2 -20.97 9.40 -1.72
C LEU A 2 -19.61 9.55 -2.41
N PHE A 3 -18.52 9.11 -1.79
CA PHE A 3 -17.20 9.26 -2.35
C PHE A 3 -16.90 8.31 -3.52
N GLU A 4 -17.48 7.11 -3.51
CA GLU A 4 -17.36 6.17 -4.64
C GLU A 4 -18.04 6.73 -5.88
N LEU A 5 -19.22 7.31 -5.71
CA LEU A 5 -19.96 7.96 -6.78
C LEU A 5 -19.21 9.17 -7.32
N LEU A 6 -18.67 10.02 -6.43
CA LEU A 6 -17.85 11.15 -6.79
C LEU A 6 -16.62 10.68 -7.59
N LYS A 7 -15.91 9.66 -7.10
CA LYS A 7 -14.72 9.13 -7.76
C LYS A 7 -15.04 8.58 -9.16
N TYR A 8 -16.12 7.78 -9.26
CA TYR A 8 -16.53 7.20 -10.52
C TYR A 8 -16.88 8.30 -11.54
N ARG A 9 -17.76 9.23 -11.16
CA ARG A 9 -18.16 10.36 -12.02
C ARG A 9 -16.96 11.20 -12.43
N TYR A 10 -16.07 11.52 -11.50
CA TYR A 10 -14.88 12.29 -11.78
C TYR A 10 -13.96 11.61 -12.82
N ILE A 11 -13.74 10.31 -12.70
CA ILE A 11 -12.94 9.53 -13.67
C ILE A 11 -13.60 9.55 -15.06
N ARG A 12 -14.92 9.47 -15.12
CA ARG A 12 -15.67 9.50 -16.39
C ARG A 12 -15.70 10.87 -17.03
N ILE A 13 -15.85 11.95 -16.26
CA ILE A 13 -15.78 13.34 -16.76
C ILE A 13 -14.40 13.64 -17.32
N HIS A 14 -13.35 13.10 -16.70
CA HIS A 14 -11.95 13.20 -17.13
C HIS A 14 -11.50 14.64 -17.43
N PRO A 15 -11.60 15.58 -16.45
CA PRO A 15 -11.50 17.02 -16.72
C PRO A 15 -10.09 17.51 -17.12
N PHE A 16 -9.05 16.73 -16.94
CA PHE A 16 -7.67 17.08 -17.24
C PHE A 16 -7.05 16.13 -18.26
N GLU A 17 -6.05 16.58 -19.01
CA GLU A 17 -5.31 15.74 -19.95
C GLU A 17 -4.53 14.61 -19.27
N ASP A 18 -3.97 14.87 -18.06
CA ASP A 18 -3.31 13.87 -17.21
C ASP A 18 -3.61 14.09 -15.74
N GLY A 19 -3.33 13.07 -14.92
CA GLY A 19 -3.45 13.16 -13.47
C GLY A 19 -4.83 12.89 -12.91
N ASN A 20 -5.87 12.66 -13.71
CA ASN A 20 -7.23 12.44 -13.23
C ASN A 20 -7.36 11.32 -12.20
N GLY A 21 -6.67 10.20 -12.41
CA GLY A 21 -6.64 9.10 -11.44
C GLY A 21 -5.96 9.46 -10.11
N ARG A 22 -4.93 10.31 -10.14
CA ARG A 22 -4.25 10.82 -8.92
C ARG A 22 -5.17 11.75 -8.15
N ILE A 23 -5.77 12.70 -8.82
CA ILE A 23 -6.72 13.65 -8.20
C ILE A 23 -7.93 12.92 -7.62
N ALA A 24 -8.50 11.97 -8.36
CA ALA A 24 -9.62 11.16 -7.87
C ALA A 24 -9.29 10.41 -6.56
N ARG A 25 -8.07 9.87 -6.42
CA ARG A 25 -7.61 9.24 -5.17
C ARG A 25 -7.44 10.24 -4.04
N LEU A 26 -6.88 11.42 -4.32
CA LEU A 26 -6.74 12.49 -3.33
C LEU A 26 -8.10 12.97 -2.81
N LEU A 27 -9.08 13.18 -3.70
CA LEU A 27 -10.43 13.58 -3.32
C LEU A 27 -11.11 12.55 -2.41
N VAL A 28 -10.99 11.26 -2.74
CA VAL A 28 -11.54 10.19 -1.90
C VAL A 28 -10.90 10.21 -0.52
N ASN A 29 -9.56 10.25 -0.45
CA ASN A 29 -8.85 10.25 0.81
C ASN A 29 -9.13 11.52 1.64
N TYR A 30 -9.26 12.67 1.00
CA TYR A 30 -9.68 13.90 1.66
C TYR A 30 -11.06 13.75 2.32
N ILE A 31 -12.04 13.14 1.64
CA ILE A 31 -13.37 12.91 2.20
C ILE A 31 -13.29 11.90 3.36
N LEU A 32 -12.57 10.79 3.17
CA LEU A 32 -12.44 9.76 4.21
C LEU A 32 -11.82 10.35 5.49
N THR A 33 -10.71 11.07 5.38
CA THR A 33 -10.05 11.67 6.55
C THR A 33 -10.89 12.75 7.23
N ARG A 34 -11.72 13.47 6.48
CA ARG A 34 -12.69 14.44 7.05
C ARG A 34 -13.78 13.78 7.88
N HIS A 35 -13.98 12.49 7.72
CA HIS A 35 -14.99 11.69 8.42
C HIS A 35 -14.36 10.63 9.34
N ASP A 36 -13.12 10.85 9.78
CA ASP A 36 -12.38 9.99 10.70
C ASP A 36 -12.15 8.54 10.20
N TYR A 37 -12.18 8.35 8.88
CA TYR A 37 -11.76 7.10 8.26
C TYR A 37 -10.28 7.14 7.87
N PRO A 38 -9.58 6.00 7.90
CA PRO A 38 -8.21 5.92 7.39
C PRO A 38 -8.18 6.16 5.89
N MET A 39 -7.04 6.66 5.41
CA MET A 39 -6.77 6.74 3.98
C MET A 39 -6.73 5.34 3.36
N ILE A 40 -7.24 5.23 2.14
CA ILE A 40 -7.19 3.99 1.37
C ILE A 40 -6.11 4.06 0.29
N VAL A 41 -5.48 2.93 0.03
CA VAL A 41 -4.45 2.78 -1.00
C VAL A 41 -4.86 1.67 -1.97
N VAL A 42 -4.98 2.01 -3.26
CA VAL A 42 -5.07 1.00 -4.32
C VAL A 42 -3.65 0.61 -4.70
N ARG A 43 -3.18 -0.51 -4.17
CA ARG A 43 -1.82 -1.01 -4.36
C ARG A 43 -1.63 -1.56 -5.77
N SER A 44 -0.41 -1.52 -6.27
CA SER A 44 -0.09 -1.97 -7.65
C SER A 44 -0.52 -3.41 -7.90
N ARG A 45 -0.34 -4.30 -6.91
CA ARG A 45 -0.77 -5.70 -6.97
C ARG A 45 -2.29 -5.89 -7.13
N ASN A 46 -3.09 -4.96 -6.58
CA ASN A 46 -4.56 -5.01 -6.62
C ASN A 46 -5.14 -4.10 -7.72
N LYS A 47 -4.28 -3.57 -8.61
CA LYS A 47 -4.71 -2.72 -9.71
C LYS A 47 -5.67 -3.44 -10.67
N GLY A 48 -5.47 -4.74 -10.89
CA GLY A 48 -6.35 -5.58 -11.70
C GLY A 48 -7.78 -5.57 -11.18
N GLU A 49 -7.99 -5.91 -9.91
CA GLU A 49 -9.32 -5.92 -9.28
C GLU A 49 -10.02 -4.55 -9.33
N TYR A 50 -9.24 -3.47 -9.16
CA TYR A 50 -9.77 -2.12 -9.31
C TYR A 50 -10.28 -1.84 -10.73
N LEU A 51 -9.51 -2.22 -11.75
CA LEU A 51 -9.89 -2.03 -13.15
C LEU A 51 -11.08 -2.91 -13.55
N GLU A 52 -11.13 -4.15 -13.06
CA GLU A 52 -12.27 -5.06 -13.25
C GLU A 52 -13.55 -4.49 -12.64
N ALA A 53 -13.48 -3.97 -11.41
CA ALA A 53 -14.62 -3.35 -10.76
C ALA A 53 -15.11 -2.09 -11.49
N LEU A 54 -14.18 -1.29 -12.05
CA LEU A 54 -14.49 -0.13 -12.86
C LEU A 54 -15.17 -0.55 -14.17
N HIS A 55 -14.58 -1.51 -14.88
CA HIS A 55 -15.12 -2.04 -16.13
C HIS A 55 -16.50 -2.68 -15.94
N ALA A 56 -16.68 -3.44 -14.87
CA ALA A 56 -17.98 -4.02 -14.55
C ALA A 56 -19.06 -2.95 -14.30
N ALA A 57 -18.70 -1.81 -13.74
CA ALA A 57 -19.63 -0.67 -13.61
C ALA A 57 -19.92 -0.01 -14.97
N ASP A 58 -18.90 0.15 -15.82
CA ASP A 58 -19.04 0.75 -17.15
C ASP A 58 -19.99 -0.04 -18.05
N LEU A 59 -20.08 -1.37 -17.89
CA LEU A 59 -21.03 -2.21 -18.63
C LEU A 59 -22.51 -1.86 -18.33
N PHE A 60 -22.81 -1.35 -17.14
CA PHE A 60 -24.17 -0.93 -16.76
C PHE A 60 -24.44 0.54 -17.11
N VAL A 61 -23.42 1.38 -17.00
CA VAL A 61 -23.54 2.84 -17.20
C VAL A 61 -23.48 3.21 -18.68
N GLY A 62 -22.75 2.43 -19.49
CA GLY A 62 -22.50 2.75 -20.89
C GLY A 62 -21.13 3.39 -21.14
N ASN A 63 -20.71 3.40 -22.40
CA ASN A 63 -19.36 3.81 -22.81
C ASN A 63 -19.19 5.33 -23.03
N ILE A 64 -20.30 6.06 -23.15
CA ILE A 64 -20.24 7.51 -23.39
C ILE A 64 -19.81 8.23 -22.11
N PRO A 65 -18.83 9.15 -22.15
CA PRO A 65 -18.37 9.88 -20.96
C PRO A 65 -19.50 10.59 -20.19
N SER A 66 -20.46 11.19 -20.91
CA SER A 66 -21.62 11.85 -20.31
C SER A 66 -22.48 10.93 -19.45
N ASP A 67 -22.65 9.67 -19.84
CA ASP A 67 -23.42 8.70 -19.08
C ASP A 67 -22.77 8.46 -17.71
N GLY A 68 -21.45 8.30 -17.71
CA GLY A 68 -20.67 8.15 -16.48
C GLY A 68 -20.73 9.36 -15.54
N ALA A 69 -20.86 10.58 -16.08
CA ALA A 69 -21.02 11.79 -15.28
C ALA A 69 -22.34 11.84 -14.51
N HIS A 70 -23.36 11.15 -15.00
CA HIS A 70 -24.70 11.07 -14.40
C HIS A 70 -25.01 9.72 -13.75
N ALA A 71 -24.04 8.79 -13.72
CA ALA A 71 -24.23 7.45 -13.15
C ALA A 71 -24.81 7.49 -11.73
N SER A 72 -25.70 6.57 -11.44
CA SER A 72 -26.29 6.36 -10.12
C SER A 72 -25.49 5.35 -9.30
N LEU A 73 -25.72 5.32 -7.99
CA LEU A 73 -25.08 4.33 -7.10
C LEU A 73 -25.48 2.88 -7.44
N GLN A 74 -26.65 2.67 -8.01
CA GLN A 74 -27.12 1.35 -8.39
C GLN A 74 -26.36 0.83 -9.61
N GLU A 75 -26.15 1.67 -10.60
CA GLU A 75 -25.40 1.32 -11.82
C GLU A 75 -23.95 1.01 -11.52
N ILE A 76 -23.30 1.77 -10.61
CA ILE A 76 -21.91 1.54 -10.22
C ILE A 76 -21.74 0.56 -9.05
N ARG A 77 -22.73 -0.27 -8.76
CA ARG A 77 -22.70 -1.21 -7.62
C ARG A 77 -21.44 -2.08 -7.55
N PRO A 78 -20.90 -2.65 -8.64
CA PRO A 78 -19.64 -3.42 -8.59
C PRO A 78 -18.48 -2.59 -8.05
N PHE A 79 -18.35 -1.35 -8.51
CA PHE A 79 -17.33 -0.41 -8.06
C PHE A 79 -17.49 -0.02 -6.58
N VAL A 80 -18.74 0.23 -6.14
CA VAL A 80 -19.05 0.50 -4.73
C VAL A 80 -18.68 -0.68 -3.84
N GLN A 81 -18.98 -1.91 -4.26
CA GLN A 81 -18.64 -3.12 -3.51
C GLN A 81 -17.12 -3.32 -3.36
N TYR A 82 -16.36 -3.05 -4.42
CA TYR A 82 -14.90 -3.06 -4.35
C TYR A 82 -14.39 -2.07 -3.30
N PHE A 83 -14.86 -0.82 -3.32
CA PHE A 83 -14.42 0.20 -2.36
C PHE A 83 -14.83 -0.11 -0.93
N LYS A 84 -16.01 -0.67 -0.70
CA LYS A 84 -16.43 -1.11 0.64
C LYS A 84 -15.47 -2.15 1.22
N ARG A 85 -15.05 -3.13 0.41
CA ARG A 85 -14.05 -4.13 0.83
C ARG A 85 -12.70 -3.49 1.10
N LEU A 86 -12.26 -2.57 0.24
CA LEU A 86 -11.00 -1.86 0.41
C LEU A 86 -10.98 -1.04 1.71
N VAL A 87 -12.02 -0.23 1.98
CA VAL A 87 -12.13 0.54 3.23
C VAL A 87 -12.15 -0.38 4.45
N ALA A 88 -12.96 -1.44 4.43
CA ALA A 88 -13.02 -2.38 5.53
C ALA A 88 -11.67 -3.05 5.81
N HIS A 89 -10.92 -3.41 4.76
CA HIS A 89 -9.57 -3.95 4.88
C HIS A 89 -8.61 -2.96 5.51
N GLU A 90 -8.59 -1.70 5.04
CA GLU A 90 -7.71 -0.67 5.60
C GLU A 90 -8.05 -0.34 7.05
N VAL A 91 -9.33 -0.26 7.40
CA VAL A 91 -9.75 -0.07 8.80
C VAL A 91 -9.26 -1.23 9.67
N TYR A 92 -9.50 -2.48 9.26
CA TYR A 92 -9.03 -3.66 9.97
C TYR A 92 -7.52 -3.67 10.14
N THR A 93 -6.76 -3.42 9.07
CA THR A 93 -5.30 -3.38 9.09
C THR A 93 -4.78 -2.30 10.05
N ASN A 94 -5.38 -1.10 10.02
CA ASN A 94 -4.99 -0.02 10.93
C ASN A 94 -5.30 -0.37 12.40
N VAL A 95 -6.44 -0.99 12.68
CA VAL A 95 -6.77 -1.45 14.05
C VAL A 95 -5.76 -2.47 14.52
N CYS A 96 -5.44 -3.48 13.72
CA CYS A 96 -4.41 -4.46 14.07
C CYS A 96 -3.05 -3.79 14.30
N PHE A 97 -2.63 -2.89 13.42
CA PHE A 97 -1.37 -2.15 13.59
C PHE A 97 -1.31 -1.38 14.91
N LEU A 98 -2.40 -0.74 15.32
CA LEU A 98 -2.46 0.04 16.56
C LEU A 98 -2.57 -0.81 17.82
N THR A 99 -3.10 -2.02 17.73
CA THR A 99 -3.38 -2.88 18.89
C THR A 99 -2.33 -3.98 19.08
N GLU A 100 -1.63 -4.38 18.04
CA GLU A 100 -0.62 -5.42 18.13
C GLU A 100 0.76 -4.81 18.41
N HIS A 101 1.24 -4.96 19.66
CA HIS A 101 2.57 -4.53 20.09
C HIS A 101 3.51 -5.74 20.17
N ASN A 102 4.16 -6.07 19.08
CA ASN A 102 5.15 -7.14 19.04
C ASN A 102 6.37 -6.68 18.23
N GLU A 103 7.55 -6.65 18.87
CA GLU A 103 8.82 -6.24 18.24
C GLU A 103 9.23 -7.13 17.06
N ASN A 104 8.67 -8.33 16.95
CA ASN A 104 8.92 -9.24 15.84
C ASN A 104 8.04 -8.94 14.61
N LEU A 105 7.03 -8.07 14.75
CA LEU A 105 6.14 -7.71 13.66
C LEU A 105 6.74 -6.62 12.79
N TRP A 106 6.50 -6.78 11.50
CA TRP A 106 6.79 -5.79 10.50
C TRP A 106 5.54 -5.51 9.67
N TRP A 107 5.20 -4.24 9.56
CA TRP A 107 4.07 -3.79 8.77
C TRP A 107 4.55 -2.96 7.60
N TYR A 108 4.11 -3.33 6.43
CA TYR A 108 4.40 -2.54 5.24
C TYR A 108 3.36 -2.79 4.16
N ASP A 109 2.96 -1.74 3.49
CA ASP A 109 1.95 -1.75 2.42
C ASP A 109 0.67 -2.53 2.80
N GLY A 110 0.30 -2.49 4.09
CA GLY A 110 -0.88 -3.17 4.63
C GLY A 110 -0.72 -4.68 4.82
N GLU A 111 0.50 -5.20 4.74
CA GLU A 111 0.79 -6.60 5.05
C GLU A 111 1.59 -6.73 6.33
N LYS A 112 1.30 -7.80 7.05
CA LYS A 112 1.95 -8.16 8.30
C LYS A 112 2.90 -9.33 8.07
N VAL A 113 4.14 -9.16 8.49
CA VAL A 113 5.15 -10.21 8.51
C VAL A 113 5.61 -10.41 9.95
N GLU A 114 5.55 -11.63 10.46
CA GLU A 114 6.07 -11.99 11.77
C GLU A 114 7.42 -12.68 11.61
N PHE A 115 8.46 -12.07 12.20
CA PHE A 115 9.81 -12.61 12.23
C PHE A 115 10.06 -13.43 13.48
N ARG A 116 11.05 -14.34 13.42
CA ARG A 116 11.50 -15.13 14.58
C ARG A 116 12.25 -14.32 15.64
N SER A 117 12.69 -13.11 15.29
CA SER A 117 13.46 -12.22 16.16
C SER A 117 13.24 -10.77 15.77
N SER A 118 13.18 -9.88 16.75
CA SER A 118 13.07 -8.43 16.54
C SER A 118 14.27 -7.81 15.79
N ASN A 119 15.40 -8.53 15.72
CA ASN A 119 16.55 -8.04 14.96
C ASN A 119 16.24 -7.86 13.46
N TYR A 120 15.33 -8.66 12.90
CA TYR A 120 14.94 -8.49 11.49
C TYR A 120 14.18 -7.17 11.28
N SER A 121 13.21 -6.87 12.12
CA SER A 121 12.44 -5.61 12.02
C SER A 121 13.33 -4.40 12.31
N LYS A 122 14.27 -4.50 13.25
CA LYS A 122 15.24 -3.44 13.53
C LYS A 122 16.17 -3.19 12.34
N ILE A 123 16.68 -4.23 11.68
CA ILE A 123 17.49 -4.08 10.46
C ILE A 123 16.68 -3.40 9.35
N LEU A 124 15.44 -3.85 9.11
CA LEU A 124 14.57 -3.25 8.09
C LEU A 124 14.29 -1.78 8.39
N MET A 125 14.06 -1.43 9.65
CA MET A 125 13.85 -0.04 10.07
C MET A 125 15.09 0.82 9.79
N LEU A 126 16.27 0.37 10.18
CA LEU A 126 17.54 1.06 9.90
C LEU A 126 17.74 1.28 8.40
N MET A 127 17.51 0.25 7.58
CA MET A 127 17.61 0.33 6.12
C MET A 127 16.62 1.29 5.46
N MET A 128 15.48 1.54 6.10
CA MET A 128 14.48 2.51 5.61
C MET A 128 14.78 3.94 6.04
N THR A 129 15.38 4.11 7.22
CA THR A 129 15.61 5.43 7.81
C THR A 129 16.97 6.02 7.39
N GLU A 130 17.95 5.18 7.07
CA GLU A 130 19.29 5.60 6.72
C GLU A 130 19.56 5.43 5.22
N PRO A 131 19.95 6.51 4.51
CA PRO A 131 20.21 6.46 3.07
C PRO A 131 21.35 5.51 2.69
N VAL A 132 22.35 5.41 3.56
CA VAL A 132 23.52 4.52 3.42
C VAL A 132 23.78 3.84 4.75
N LEU A 133 23.77 2.51 4.76
CA LEU A 133 23.90 1.72 5.97
C LEU A 133 24.93 0.59 5.76
N THR A 134 25.99 0.60 6.57
CA THR A 134 27.02 -0.45 6.55
C THR A 134 26.69 -1.58 7.51
N LEU A 135 27.30 -2.76 7.29
CA LEU A 135 27.11 -3.90 8.20
C LEU A 135 27.71 -3.63 9.59
N GLU A 136 28.77 -2.82 9.65
CA GLU A 136 29.39 -2.37 10.90
C GLU A 136 28.44 -1.49 11.72
N HIS A 137 27.69 -0.61 11.05
CA HIS A 137 26.69 0.21 11.72
C HIS A 137 25.54 -0.66 12.26
N ILE A 138 25.02 -1.60 11.47
CA ILE A 138 24.01 -2.57 11.93
C ILE A 138 24.53 -3.35 13.14
N GLN A 139 25.80 -3.75 13.13
CA GLN A 139 26.44 -4.46 14.24
C GLN A 139 26.41 -3.63 15.52
N GLN A 140 26.78 -2.36 15.43
CA GLN A 140 26.82 -1.44 16.57
C GLN A 140 25.40 -1.20 17.15
N GLU A 141 24.43 -0.91 16.29
CA GLU A 141 23.06 -0.64 16.69
C GLU A 141 22.36 -1.85 17.33
N LEU A 142 22.63 -3.05 16.84
CA LEU A 142 22.01 -4.26 17.37
C LEU A 142 22.79 -4.90 18.53
N GLY A 143 24.05 -4.51 18.74
CA GLY A 143 24.91 -5.10 19.78
C GLY A 143 25.21 -6.59 19.56
N ILE A 144 25.19 -7.09 18.31
CA ILE A 144 25.44 -8.49 17.94
C ILE A 144 26.74 -8.62 17.14
N ASN A 145 27.27 -9.84 17.01
CA ASN A 145 28.51 -10.05 16.27
C ASN A 145 28.29 -9.96 14.74
N MET A 146 29.35 -9.64 13.99
CA MET A 146 29.32 -9.46 12.53
C MET A 146 28.83 -10.71 11.79
N SER A 147 29.13 -11.91 12.28
CA SER A 147 28.66 -13.15 11.66
C SER A 147 27.13 -13.27 11.74
N ALA A 148 26.54 -12.87 12.87
CA ALA A 148 25.10 -12.82 13.03
C ALA A 148 24.44 -11.76 12.12
N VAL A 149 25.03 -10.56 12.02
CA VAL A 149 24.55 -9.52 11.09
C VAL A 149 24.53 -10.03 9.67
N LYS A 150 25.62 -10.59 9.17
CA LYS A 150 25.71 -11.17 7.82
C LYS A 150 24.65 -12.24 7.59
N LYS A 151 24.43 -13.13 8.57
CA LYS A 151 23.41 -14.18 8.47
C LYS A 151 22.00 -13.62 8.36
N LEU A 152 21.67 -12.61 9.16
CA LEU A 152 20.35 -11.95 9.14
C LEU A 152 20.12 -11.21 7.82
N VAL A 153 21.11 -10.43 7.36
CA VAL A 153 21.02 -9.69 6.10
C VAL A 153 20.89 -10.64 4.91
N ASN A 154 21.72 -11.70 4.84
CA ASN A 154 21.61 -12.70 3.78
C ASN A 154 20.23 -13.35 3.75
N LEU A 155 19.66 -13.70 4.91
CA LEU A 155 18.34 -14.29 4.99
C LEU A 155 17.22 -13.34 4.52
N LEU A 156 17.35 -12.04 4.83
CA LEU A 156 16.44 -11.02 4.31
C LEU A 156 16.57 -10.87 2.79
N GLN A 157 17.78 -10.96 2.23
CA GLN A 157 18.01 -10.94 0.79
C GLN A 157 17.48 -12.20 0.10
N ASP A 158 17.76 -13.39 0.64
CA ASP A 158 17.30 -14.67 0.08
C ASP A 158 15.76 -14.76 0.04
N LYS A 159 15.09 -14.10 0.96
CA LYS A 159 13.63 -13.99 1.02
C LYS A 159 13.07 -12.79 0.25
N HIS A 160 13.91 -12.07 -0.46
CA HIS A 160 13.54 -10.87 -1.23
C HIS A 160 12.85 -9.77 -0.42
N TYR A 161 13.15 -9.66 0.88
CA TYR A 161 12.68 -8.52 1.69
C TYR A 161 13.53 -7.27 1.46
N ILE A 162 14.79 -7.46 1.06
CA ILE A 162 15.73 -6.38 0.76
C ILE A 162 16.55 -6.69 -0.48
N GLU A 163 16.98 -5.64 -1.17
CA GLU A 163 17.97 -5.69 -2.24
C GLU A 163 19.03 -4.61 -2.04
N ARG A 164 20.25 -4.82 -2.59
CA ARG A 164 21.24 -3.77 -2.64
C ARG A 164 20.78 -2.66 -3.59
N GLY A 165 20.88 -1.42 -3.14
CA GLY A 165 20.61 -0.26 -3.98
C GLY A 165 21.70 0.00 -5.01
N SER A 166 21.50 1.02 -5.83
CA SER A 166 22.44 1.44 -6.88
C SER A 166 23.71 2.12 -6.33
N THR A 167 23.64 2.67 -5.14
CA THR A 167 24.77 3.31 -4.45
C THR A 167 25.36 2.33 -3.44
N ASP A 168 26.68 2.32 -3.28
CA ASP A 168 27.33 1.44 -2.31
C ASP A 168 26.81 1.74 -0.89
N GLY A 169 26.50 0.68 -0.17
CA GLY A 169 25.89 0.76 1.18
C GLY A 169 24.42 1.14 1.20
N SER A 170 23.78 1.42 0.06
CA SER A 170 22.31 1.66 0.02
C SER A 170 21.53 0.36 -0.09
N TRP A 171 20.29 0.38 0.46
CA TRP A 171 19.39 -0.75 0.49
C TRP A 171 18.00 -0.36 0.01
N ARG A 172 17.34 -1.28 -0.66
CA ARG A 172 15.91 -1.20 -0.97
C ARG A 172 15.17 -2.23 -0.14
N VAL A 173 14.15 -1.79 0.56
CA VAL A 173 13.31 -2.66 1.39
C VAL A 173 12.02 -2.96 0.63
N PHE A 174 11.76 -4.25 0.45
CA PHE A 174 10.50 -4.76 -0.11
C PHE A 174 9.79 -5.58 0.95
N ILE A 175 8.49 -5.77 0.79
CA ILE A 175 7.70 -6.55 1.73
C ILE A 175 7.24 -7.84 1.14
N THR A 176 6.80 -7.78 -0.07
CA THR A 176 6.48 -8.96 -0.85
C THR A 176 7.62 -9.22 -1.82
N PRO A 177 8.05 -10.48 -1.97
CA PRO A 177 8.95 -10.85 -3.04
C PRO A 177 8.40 -10.28 -4.34
N SER A 178 9.22 -9.52 -5.06
CA SER A 178 8.92 -9.21 -6.46
C SER A 178 8.83 -10.55 -7.20
N MET A 179 7.62 -10.94 -7.59
CA MET A 179 7.42 -12.02 -8.54
C MET A 179 7.94 -11.63 -9.91
#